data_e63998a01c2eee07a0e385d84e20117b
#
_entry.id   e63998a01c2eee07a0e385d84e20117b
#
_cell.length_a   1.000
_cell.length_b   1.000
_cell.length_c   1.000
_cell.angle_alpha   90.00
_cell.angle_beta   90.00
_cell.angle_gamma   90.00
#
_symmetry.space_group_name_H-M   'P 1'
#
loop_
_entity.id
_entity.type
_entity.pdbx_description
1 polymer ?
#
loop_
_entity_poly.entity_id
_entity_poly.type
_entity_poly.pdbx_seq_one_letter_code
_entity_poly.pdbx_strand_id
1 'polypeptide(L)'
;MISFENDYLEGAHPKVLQRFIDTNYIQASGYGDDQFSKQAADQIRKTIQCPEATVRFLIGGTQTNQVVINTVLEPYEGVISADTGHVAVHEGGAIEFSGHKVLAVPSHEGKISPKEVNTYLETFYNDFKREHMVFPGMVYISHPTEYGTLYSKEELRNLSEVCKEHHIPLFMDGARLGYGLMSNETDVTIEDIANYCDIFYIGGTKIGALCGEAIVFTNNNEPKHFTTRIKQHGALLAKGRLVGIQFLELFTNNLYFDISRHAINMANKMKQGFINKGYKVYFDSPTNQQFFVLNDDKIKDL
;
A
#
# COMPACT_ATOMS: atom_id res chain seq x y z
N MET A 1 -7.93 -15.10 -24.77
CA MET A 1 -8.04 -13.62 -24.76
C MET A 1 -7.22 -13.14 -23.58
N ILE A 2 -6.37 -12.13 -23.75
CA ILE A 2 -5.61 -11.53 -22.64
C ILE A 2 -6.41 -10.31 -22.19
N SER A 3 -6.79 -10.25 -20.91
CA SER A 3 -7.51 -9.09 -20.33
C SER A 3 -6.51 -8.13 -19.68
N PHE A 4 -6.77 -6.84 -19.81
CA PHE A 4 -6.05 -5.74 -19.15
C PHE A 4 -6.96 -4.94 -18.20
N GLU A 5 -8.07 -5.54 -17.77
CA GLU A 5 -9.08 -4.91 -16.92
C GLU A 5 -8.52 -4.45 -15.57
N ASN A 6 -7.68 -5.29 -14.96
CA ASN A 6 -7.01 -4.97 -13.69
C ASN A 6 -5.71 -5.76 -13.54
N ASP A 7 -4.98 -5.50 -12.45
CA ASP A 7 -3.66 -6.09 -12.17
C ASP A 7 -3.68 -7.23 -11.13
N TYR A 8 -4.84 -7.91 -10.97
CA TYR A 8 -5.02 -9.06 -10.06
C TYR A 8 -5.91 -10.17 -10.67
N LEU A 9 -5.88 -10.33 -12.01
CA LEU A 9 -6.69 -11.34 -12.72
C LEU A 9 -6.07 -12.74 -12.67
N GLU A 10 -4.77 -12.85 -12.50
CA GLU A 10 -4.04 -14.11 -12.54
C GLU A 10 -3.73 -14.61 -11.14
N GLY A 11 -3.34 -15.88 -11.03
CA GLY A 11 -2.89 -16.48 -9.79
C GLY A 11 -1.46 -16.06 -9.41
N ALA A 12 -0.87 -16.81 -8.46
CA ALA A 12 0.47 -16.49 -8.01
C ALA A 12 1.55 -16.85 -9.04
N HIS A 13 2.71 -16.19 -8.90
CA HIS A 13 3.92 -16.55 -9.64
C HIS A 13 4.28 -18.05 -9.40
N PRO A 14 4.72 -18.80 -10.44
CA PRO A 14 4.98 -20.24 -10.33
C PRO A 14 5.92 -20.64 -9.18
N LYS A 15 6.92 -19.83 -8.85
CA LYS A 15 7.83 -20.08 -7.71
C LYS A 15 7.08 -20.04 -6.35
N VAL A 16 6.09 -19.15 -6.21
CA VAL A 16 5.25 -19.09 -5.01
C VAL A 16 4.41 -20.35 -4.88
N LEU A 17 3.79 -20.80 -5.99
CA LEU A 17 3.03 -22.07 -6.01
C LEU A 17 3.92 -23.26 -5.68
N GLN A 18 5.13 -23.31 -6.25
CA GLN A 18 6.09 -24.38 -5.97
C GLN A 18 6.48 -24.39 -4.48
N ARG A 19 6.72 -23.23 -3.88
CA ARG A 19 7.02 -23.13 -2.44
C ARG A 19 5.88 -23.67 -1.57
N PHE A 20 4.62 -23.47 -1.95
CA PHE A 20 3.48 -24.09 -1.26
C PHE A 20 3.51 -25.62 -1.34
N ILE A 21 3.80 -26.18 -2.52
CA ILE A 21 3.91 -27.63 -2.73
C ILE A 21 5.03 -28.19 -1.85
N ASP A 22 6.22 -27.57 -1.89
CA ASP A 22 7.41 -28.04 -1.17
C ASP A 22 7.23 -27.99 0.36
N THR A 23 6.42 -27.07 0.85
CA THR A 23 6.21 -26.88 2.30
C THR A 23 4.89 -27.44 2.83
N ASN A 24 4.06 -28.06 1.98
CA ASN A 24 2.69 -28.44 2.30
C ASN A 24 2.59 -29.38 3.52
N TYR A 25 3.50 -30.33 3.66
CA TYR A 25 3.49 -31.33 4.73
C TYR A 25 4.35 -30.93 5.95
N ILE A 26 4.98 -29.76 5.92
CA ILE A 26 5.76 -29.26 7.06
C ILE A 26 4.78 -28.80 8.15
N GLN A 27 4.90 -29.35 9.33
CA GLN A 27 4.15 -28.90 10.51
C GLN A 27 4.76 -27.58 11.01
N ALA A 28 3.92 -26.57 11.23
CA ALA A 28 4.33 -25.24 11.66
C ALA A 28 3.30 -24.64 12.62
N SER A 29 3.74 -23.72 13.46
CA SER A 29 2.87 -22.94 14.35
C SER A 29 1.80 -22.18 13.58
N GLY A 30 0.65 -21.93 14.20
CA GLY A 30 -0.44 -21.17 13.62
C GLY A 30 -0.28 -19.65 13.80
N TYR A 31 -1.24 -18.93 13.24
CA TYR A 31 -1.49 -17.49 13.48
C TYR A 31 -0.33 -16.56 13.14
N GLY A 32 0.54 -16.94 12.20
CA GLY A 32 1.68 -16.13 11.78
C GLY A 32 2.93 -16.27 12.67
N ASP A 33 2.90 -17.14 13.68
CA ASP A 33 4.07 -17.43 14.52
C ASP A 33 4.99 -18.51 13.96
N ASP A 34 4.71 -18.96 12.73
CA ASP A 34 5.48 -19.97 12.04
C ASP A 34 6.84 -19.48 11.52
N GLN A 35 7.71 -20.42 11.25
CA GLN A 35 9.06 -20.15 10.77
C GLN A 35 9.11 -19.42 9.41
N PHE A 36 8.13 -19.67 8.53
CA PHE A 36 8.13 -19.04 7.21
C PHE A 36 7.77 -17.55 7.31
N SER A 37 6.77 -17.22 8.14
CA SER A 37 6.40 -15.84 8.43
C SER A 37 7.54 -15.08 9.11
N LYS A 38 8.26 -15.70 10.05
CA LYS A 38 9.43 -15.09 10.69
C LYS A 38 10.55 -14.84 9.69
N GLN A 39 10.89 -15.82 8.86
CA GLN A 39 11.90 -15.67 7.81
C GLN A 39 11.52 -14.60 6.78
N ALA A 40 10.25 -14.53 6.38
CA ALA A 40 9.76 -13.48 5.48
C ALA A 40 9.92 -12.10 6.11
N ALA A 41 9.55 -11.94 7.38
CA ALA A 41 9.72 -10.71 8.12
C ALA A 41 11.20 -10.30 8.23
N ASP A 42 12.12 -11.26 8.48
CA ASP A 42 13.56 -11.01 8.51
C ASP A 42 14.11 -10.55 7.15
N GLN A 43 13.65 -11.17 6.06
CA GLN A 43 14.02 -10.76 4.70
C GLN A 43 13.54 -9.34 4.39
N ILE A 44 12.30 -9.00 4.77
CA ILE A 44 11.76 -7.66 4.58
C ILE A 44 12.57 -6.64 5.39
N ARG A 45 12.80 -6.87 6.69
CA ARG A 45 13.62 -5.99 7.54
C ARG A 45 15.01 -5.73 6.94
N LYS A 46 15.64 -6.78 6.42
CA LYS A 46 16.93 -6.67 5.74
C LYS A 46 16.84 -5.84 4.46
N THR A 47 15.80 -6.04 3.66
CA THR A 47 15.61 -5.34 2.39
C THR A 47 15.35 -3.84 2.61
N ILE A 48 14.54 -3.49 3.60
CA ILE A 48 14.23 -2.09 3.94
C ILE A 48 15.30 -1.42 4.82
N GLN A 49 16.35 -2.14 5.20
CA GLN A 49 17.42 -1.70 6.11
C GLN A 49 16.92 -1.14 7.46
N CYS A 50 15.83 -1.72 7.99
CA CYS A 50 15.22 -1.32 9.24
C CYS A 50 15.09 -2.56 10.18
N PRO A 51 16.16 -2.93 10.91
CA PRO A 51 16.20 -4.16 11.70
C PRO A 51 15.22 -4.17 12.87
N GLU A 52 14.84 -2.99 13.39
CA GLU A 52 13.87 -2.82 14.48
C GLU A 52 12.41 -2.86 14.01
N ALA A 53 12.16 -2.85 12.71
CA ALA A 53 10.80 -2.85 12.20
C ALA A 53 10.02 -4.10 12.60
N THR A 54 8.76 -3.91 12.95
CA THR A 54 7.82 -5.02 13.10
C THR A 54 7.09 -5.26 11.79
N VAL A 55 7.06 -6.52 11.35
CA VAL A 55 6.38 -6.93 10.10
C VAL A 55 5.24 -7.88 10.44
N ARG A 56 4.03 -7.60 9.91
CA ARG A 56 2.82 -8.42 10.05
C ARG A 56 2.20 -8.70 8.69
N PHE A 57 1.48 -9.81 8.57
CA PHE A 57 0.89 -10.23 7.30
C PHE A 57 -0.63 -10.31 7.41
N LEU A 58 -1.33 -9.66 6.47
CA LEU A 58 -2.77 -9.72 6.27
C LEU A 58 -3.08 -10.14 4.84
N ILE A 59 -4.35 -10.42 4.50
CA ILE A 59 -4.70 -11.07 3.22
C ILE A 59 -5.16 -10.11 2.13
N GLY A 60 -5.37 -8.84 2.42
CA GLY A 60 -5.83 -7.88 1.40
C GLY A 60 -5.68 -6.43 1.83
N GLY A 61 -5.59 -5.52 0.85
CA GLY A 61 -5.33 -4.10 1.08
C GLY A 61 -6.41 -3.42 1.92
N THR A 62 -7.69 -3.56 1.57
CA THR A 62 -8.82 -2.99 2.35
C THR A 62 -8.82 -3.47 3.79
N GLN A 63 -8.59 -4.77 4.01
CA GLN A 63 -8.47 -5.32 5.37
C GLN A 63 -7.27 -4.70 6.12
N THR A 64 -6.15 -4.53 5.43
CA THR A 64 -4.94 -3.92 5.98
C THR A 64 -5.20 -2.48 6.40
N ASN A 65 -5.78 -1.67 5.51
CA ASN A 65 -6.13 -0.28 5.79
C ASN A 65 -7.09 -0.17 6.99
N GLN A 66 -8.15 -0.97 6.98
CA GLN A 66 -9.12 -0.99 8.08
C GLN A 66 -8.48 -1.37 9.43
N VAL A 67 -7.67 -2.45 9.47
CA VAL A 67 -7.04 -2.93 10.70
C VAL A 67 -6.04 -1.93 11.23
N VAL A 68 -5.18 -1.37 10.37
CA VAL A 68 -4.16 -0.39 10.76
C VAL A 68 -4.81 0.87 11.28
N ILE A 69 -5.71 1.48 10.50
CA ILE A 69 -6.35 2.74 10.85
C ILE A 69 -7.16 2.58 12.15
N ASN A 70 -7.99 1.54 12.26
CA ASN A 70 -8.79 1.30 13.47
C ASN A 70 -7.95 0.97 14.72
N THR A 71 -6.72 0.52 14.55
CA THR A 71 -5.89 0.17 15.70
C THR A 71 -5.01 1.32 16.16
N VAL A 72 -4.58 2.16 15.23
CA VAL A 72 -3.69 3.29 15.49
C VAL A 72 -4.45 4.51 16.00
N LEU A 73 -5.64 4.76 15.45
CA LEU A 73 -6.45 5.92 15.80
C LEU A 73 -7.24 5.71 17.09
N GLU A 74 -7.38 6.79 17.85
CA GLU A 74 -8.34 6.87 18.95
C GLU A 74 -9.78 7.01 18.40
N PRO A 75 -10.82 6.58 19.14
CA PRO A 75 -12.21 6.56 18.65
C PRO A 75 -12.76 7.91 18.14
N TYR A 76 -12.17 9.03 18.54
CA TYR A 76 -12.56 10.38 18.13
C TYR A 76 -11.72 10.90 16.95
N GLU A 77 -10.79 10.11 16.46
CA GLU A 77 -9.88 10.50 15.39
C GLU A 77 -10.30 9.99 14.02
N GLY A 78 -9.86 10.70 12.99
CA GLY A 78 -10.02 10.36 11.59
C GLY A 78 -8.69 10.40 10.84
N VAL A 79 -8.70 9.85 9.63
CA VAL A 79 -7.52 9.76 8.75
C VAL A 79 -7.60 10.79 7.63
N ILE A 80 -6.59 11.64 7.50
CA ILE A 80 -6.45 12.56 6.35
C ILE A 80 -6.03 11.73 5.13
N SER A 81 -6.74 11.89 4.02
CA SER A 81 -6.46 11.22 2.74
C SER A 81 -6.76 12.15 1.57
N ALA A 82 -6.13 11.89 0.42
CA ALA A 82 -6.57 12.46 -0.83
C ALA A 82 -8.06 12.16 -1.06
N ASP A 83 -8.80 13.11 -1.63
CA ASP A 83 -10.21 12.91 -2.04
C ASP A 83 -10.38 11.79 -3.07
N THR A 84 -9.32 11.43 -3.76
CA THR A 84 -9.21 10.30 -4.70
C THR A 84 -8.53 9.08 -4.10
N GLY A 85 -8.10 9.13 -2.82
CA GLY A 85 -7.39 8.05 -2.14
C GLY A 85 -8.26 6.80 -1.99
N HIS A 86 -7.64 5.63 -2.02
CA HIS A 86 -8.35 4.34 -2.02
C HIS A 86 -9.33 4.21 -0.84
N VAL A 87 -8.93 4.61 0.36
CA VAL A 87 -9.79 4.59 1.56
C VAL A 87 -10.99 5.55 1.46
N ALA A 88 -10.89 6.60 0.63
CA ALA A 88 -11.97 7.57 0.44
C ALA A 88 -13.02 7.09 -0.57
N VAL A 89 -12.62 6.33 -1.62
CA VAL A 89 -13.50 6.08 -2.78
C VAL A 89 -13.70 4.60 -3.14
N HIS A 90 -12.78 3.69 -2.78
CA HIS A 90 -12.78 2.32 -3.30
C HIS A 90 -12.88 1.21 -2.24
N GLU A 91 -13.15 1.53 -0.98
CA GLU A 91 -13.22 0.54 0.11
C GLU A 91 -14.62 0.34 0.71
N GLY A 92 -15.65 0.80 0.02
CA GLY A 92 -17.03 0.59 0.45
C GLY A 92 -17.35 1.16 1.83
N GLY A 93 -16.63 2.19 2.29
CA GLY A 93 -16.78 2.78 3.61
C GLY A 93 -16.19 1.90 4.73
N ALA A 94 -15.15 1.11 4.46
CA ALA A 94 -14.56 0.21 5.47
C ALA A 94 -13.96 0.97 6.67
N ILE A 95 -13.44 2.17 6.44
CA ILE A 95 -12.89 3.01 7.50
C ILE A 95 -14.01 3.54 8.38
N GLU A 96 -15.10 4.06 7.79
CA GLU A 96 -16.29 4.53 8.51
C GLU A 96 -16.98 3.37 9.25
N PHE A 97 -17.04 2.19 8.64
CA PHE A 97 -17.55 0.99 9.28
C PHE A 97 -16.76 0.61 10.54
N SER A 98 -15.44 0.87 10.56
CA SER A 98 -14.60 0.65 11.74
C SER A 98 -14.67 1.76 12.79
N GLY A 99 -15.49 2.82 12.55
CA GLY A 99 -15.76 3.88 13.51
C GLY A 99 -14.95 5.15 13.31
N HIS A 100 -14.17 5.26 12.23
CA HIS A 100 -13.33 6.43 11.95
C HIS A 100 -13.82 7.16 10.70
N LYS A 101 -13.55 8.45 10.62
CA LYS A 101 -13.91 9.28 9.47
C LYS A 101 -12.71 9.43 8.54
N VAL A 102 -12.94 9.30 7.24
CA VAL A 102 -11.98 9.76 6.24
C VAL A 102 -12.11 11.28 6.09
N LEU A 103 -11.03 11.99 6.38
CA LEU A 103 -10.91 13.44 6.27
C LEU A 103 -10.30 13.75 4.90
N ALA A 104 -11.15 13.76 3.88
CA ALA A 104 -10.72 13.95 2.50
C ALA A 104 -10.25 15.39 2.27
N VAL A 105 -9.07 15.56 1.68
CA VAL A 105 -8.49 16.83 1.25
C VAL A 105 -8.34 16.84 -0.28
N PRO A 106 -8.41 18.01 -0.93
CA PRO A 106 -8.20 18.10 -2.37
C PRO A 106 -6.85 17.50 -2.78
N SER A 107 -6.83 16.82 -3.92
CA SER A 107 -5.62 16.20 -4.46
C SER A 107 -5.25 16.73 -5.84
N HIS A 108 -3.98 16.62 -6.21
CA HIS A 108 -3.46 16.91 -7.54
C HIS A 108 -2.90 15.65 -8.14
N GLU A 109 -3.57 15.12 -9.17
CA GLU A 109 -3.21 13.83 -9.81
C GLU A 109 -3.07 12.69 -8.78
N GLY A 110 -3.96 12.66 -7.78
CA GLY A 110 -3.98 11.66 -6.72
C GLY A 110 -3.04 11.92 -5.54
N LYS A 111 -2.18 12.94 -5.59
CA LYS A 111 -1.27 13.31 -4.50
C LYS A 111 -1.83 14.44 -3.65
N ILE A 112 -1.59 14.36 -2.34
CA ILE A 112 -1.75 15.47 -1.40
C ILE A 112 -0.38 16.10 -1.14
N SER A 113 -0.32 17.42 -1.10
CA SER A 113 0.93 18.12 -0.82
C SER A 113 1.14 18.33 0.69
N PRO A 114 2.40 18.44 1.14
CA PRO A 114 2.70 18.81 2.53
C PRO A 114 2.01 20.10 2.96
N LYS A 115 1.90 21.08 2.05
CA LYS A 115 1.22 22.36 2.29
C LYS A 115 -0.28 22.18 2.56
N GLU A 116 -0.96 21.33 1.80
CA GLU A 116 -2.40 21.07 1.98
C GLU A 116 -2.65 20.37 3.31
N VAL A 117 -1.84 19.37 3.65
CA VAL A 117 -1.91 18.68 4.94
C VAL A 117 -1.67 19.65 6.09
N ASN A 118 -0.60 20.46 6.03
CA ASN A 118 -0.31 21.45 7.07
C ASN A 118 -1.42 22.49 7.20
N THR A 119 -1.93 23.01 6.08
CA THR A 119 -3.04 23.97 6.09
C THR A 119 -4.30 23.37 6.74
N TYR A 120 -4.61 22.11 6.45
CA TYR A 120 -5.75 21.41 7.08
C TYR A 120 -5.55 21.31 8.60
N LEU A 121 -4.38 20.87 9.03
CA LEU A 121 -4.04 20.71 10.45
C LEU A 121 -4.03 22.05 11.19
N GLU A 122 -3.39 23.07 10.65
CA GLU A 122 -3.40 24.43 11.23
C GLU A 122 -4.82 25.00 11.33
N THR A 123 -5.64 24.82 10.29
CA THR A 123 -7.03 25.28 10.30
C THR A 123 -7.83 24.59 11.41
N PHE A 124 -7.67 23.28 11.54
CA PHE A 124 -8.32 22.50 12.59
C PHE A 124 -7.87 22.96 14.00
N TYR A 125 -6.56 23.05 14.25
CA TYR A 125 -6.04 23.38 15.58
C TYR A 125 -6.29 24.85 15.98
N ASN A 126 -6.49 25.75 15.03
CA ASN A 126 -6.87 27.13 15.27
C ASN A 126 -8.38 27.34 15.45
N ASP A 127 -9.22 26.35 15.17
CA ASP A 127 -10.66 26.45 15.40
C ASP A 127 -10.98 26.30 16.90
N PHE A 128 -11.61 27.30 17.48
CA PHE A 128 -12.00 27.27 18.89
C PHE A 128 -13.10 26.24 19.21
N LYS A 129 -13.78 25.71 18.20
CA LYS A 129 -14.80 24.65 18.32
C LYS A 129 -14.28 23.26 17.99
N ARG A 130 -12.95 23.07 17.82
CA ARG A 130 -12.35 21.79 17.43
C ARG A 130 -12.75 20.60 18.31
N GLU A 131 -13.09 20.87 19.61
CA GLU A 131 -13.58 19.83 20.53
C GLU A 131 -14.92 19.20 20.12
N HIS A 132 -15.62 19.78 19.12
CA HIS A 132 -16.82 19.23 18.51
C HIS A 132 -16.58 18.59 17.15
N MET A 133 -15.32 18.51 16.70
CA MET A 133 -14.92 18.00 15.40
C MET A 133 -14.19 16.67 15.55
N VAL A 134 -14.08 15.93 14.43
CA VAL A 134 -13.22 14.74 14.38
C VAL A 134 -11.76 15.18 14.31
N PHE A 135 -10.94 14.72 15.25
CA PHE A 135 -9.52 15.05 15.29
C PHE A 135 -8.75 14.36 14.16
N PRO A 136 -7.85 15.05 13.46
CA PRO A 136 -6.96 14.41 12.50
C PRO A 136 -5.86 13.63 13.26
N GLY A 137 -5.88 12.30 13.16
CA GLY A 137 -4.98 11.43 13.91
C GLY A 137 -3.95 10.67 13.04
N MET A 138 -4.04 10.77 11.71
CA MET A 138 -3.15 10.08 10.78
C MET A 138 -3.21 10.74 9.40
N VAL A 139 -2.11 10.72 8.66
CA VAL A 139 -2.07 10.98 7.22
C VAL A 139 -1.89 9.68 6.47
N TYR A 140 -2.77 9.42 5.50
CA TYR A 140 -2.73 8.29 4.59
C TYR A 140 -2.42 8.74 3.17
N ILE A 141 -1.48 8.06 2.52
CA ILE A 141 -1.15 8.25 1.11
C ILE A 141 -1.02 6.90 0.40
N SER A 142 -1.31 6.84 -0.90
CA SER A 142 -1.00 5.69 -1.76
C SER A 142 0.26 5.95 -2.58
N HIS A 143 1.15 4.95 -2.68
CA HIS A 143 2.34 5.04 -3.52
C HIS A 143 2.62 3.72 -4.25
N PRO A 144 2.50 3.71 -5.60
CA PRO A 144 1.90 4.74 -6.49
C PRO A 144 0.46 5.13 -6.12
N THR A 145 0.05 6.33 -6.52
CA THR A 145 -1.35 6.76 -6.34
C THR A 145 -2.31 5.97 -7.24
N GLU A 146 -3.59 6.15 -7.08
CA GLU A 146 -4.65 5.53 -7.90
C GLU A 146 -4.56 5.94 -9.39
N TYR A 147 -3.91 7.06 -9.67
CA TYR A 147 -3.60 7.53 -11.04
C TYR A 147 -2.22 7.12 -11.54
N GLY A 148 -1.51 6.28 -10.77
CA GLY A 148 -0.17 5.80 -11.12
C GLY A 148 0.91 6.88 -11.04
N THR A 149 0.64 8.01 -10.39
CA THR A 149 1.65 9.03 -10.11
C THR A 149 2.51 8.64 -8.91
N LEU A 150 3.70 9.22 -8.82
CA LEU A 150 4.67 8.90 -7.78
C LEU A 150 4.95 10.12 -6.90
N TYR A 151 5.02 9.90 -5.61
CA TYR A 151 5.65 10.88 -4.72
C TYR A 151 7.15 10.87 -4.94
N SER A 152 7.78 12.03 -5.05
CA SER A 152 9.22 12.16 -5.03
C SER A 152 9.77 11.99 -3.61
N LYS A 153 11.06 11.72 -3.49
CA LYS A 153 11.75 11.64 -2.20
C LYS A 153 11.58 12.91 -1.38
N GLU A 154 11.64 14.09 -2.04
CA GLU A 154 11.43 15.37 -1.38
C GLU A 154 10.00 15.54 -0.88
N GLU A 155 8.98 15.17 -1.67
CA GLU A 155 7.58 15.21 -1.25
C GLU A 155 7.33 14.30 -0.05
N LEU A 156 7.86 13.06 -0.04
CA LEU A 156 7.73 12.14 1.08
C LEU A 156 8.41 12.66 2.35
N ARG A 157 9.62 13.21 2.22
CA ARG A 157 10.33 13.82 3.34
C ARG A 157 9.52 14.96 3.95
N ASN A 158 9.04 15.87 3.12
CA ASN A 158 8.30 17.04 3.59
C ASN A 158 6.94 16.63 4.22
N LEU A 159 6.25 15.60 3.70
CA LEU A 159 5.06 15.04 4.35
C LEU A 159 5.39 14.43 5.71
N SER A 160 6.49 13.68 5.81
CA SER A 160 6.98 13.12 7.08
C SER A 160 7.29 14.20 8.11
N GLU A 161 7.91 15.31 7.68
CA GLU A 161 8.21 16.46 8.56
C GLU A 161 6.92 17.08 9.10
N VAL A 162 5.94 17.36 8.25
CA VAL A 162 4.62 17.87 8.68
C VAL A 162 3.94 16.92 9.67
N CYS A 163 3.93 15.62 9.38
CA CYS A 163 3.34 14.62 10.28
C CYS A 163 4.03 14.61 11.65
N LYS A 164 5.37 14.71 11.68
CA LYS A 164 6.17 14.77 12.93
C LYS A 164 5.92 16.03 13.73
N GLU A 165 5.79 17.20 13.06
CA GLU A 165 5.46 18.47 13.72
C GLU A 165 4.11 18.41 14.42
N HIS A 166 3.15 17.72 13.85
CA HIS A 166 1.81 17.56 14.41
C HIS A 166 1.63 16.28 15.24
N HIS A 167 2.68 15.47 15.44
CA HIS A 167 2.68 14.22 16.22
C HIS A 167 1.65 13.19 15.74
N ILE A 168 1.39 13.11 14.44
CA ILE A 168 0.52 12.11 13.82
C ILE A 168 1.33 11.22 12.85
N PRO A 169 1.04 9.92 12.73
CA PRO A 169 1.78 9.03 11.85
C PRO A 169 1.47 9.25 10.38
N LEU A 170 2.49 9.05 9.53
CA LEU A 170 2.36 8.91 8.09
C LEU A 170 2.21 7.42 7.73
N PHE A 171 1.07 7.05 7.19
CA PHE A 171 0.77 5.69 6.71
C PHE A 171 0.74 5.65 5.18
N MET A 172 1.56 4.78 4.59
CA MET A 172 1.63 4.59 3.13
C MET A 172 0.98 3.27 2.72
N ASP A 173 -0.03 3.37 1.87
CA ASP A 173 -0.60 2.25 1.11
C ASP A 173 0.35 1.90 -0.05
N GLY A 174 0.94 0.72 0.04
CA GLY A 174 1.86 0.19 -0.95
C GLY A 174 1.27 -0.96 -1.76
N ALA A 175 -0.04 -0.95 -2.07
CA ALA A 175 -0.69 -2.01 -2.85
C ALA A 175 0.02 -2.31 -4.17
N ARG A 176 0.67 -1.30 -4.76
CA ARG A 176 1.47 -1.39 -5.99
C ARG A 176 2.93 -0.96 -5.78
N LEU A 177 3.44 -1.06 -4.56
CA LEU A 177 4.74 -0.52 -4.16
C LEU A 177 5.89 -0.94 -5.08
N GLY A 178 5.98 -2.21 -5.41
CA GLY A 178 7.04 -2.71 -6.29
C GLY A 178 7.03 -2.07 -7.67
N TYR A 179 5.87 -1.76 -8.22
CA TYR A 179 5.76 -1.05 -9.50
C TYR A 179 6.28 0.38 -9.40
N GLY A 180 5.96 1.09 -8.32
CA GLY A 180 6.51 2.42 -8.05
C GLY A 180 8.04 2.39 -7.93
N LEU A 181 8.57 1.48 -7.13
CA LEU A 181 10.02 1.31 -6.90
C LEU A 181 10.79 0.90 -8.15
N MET A 182 10.15 0.23 -9.12
CA MET A 182 10.79 -0.20 -10.36
C MET A 182 10.49 0.71 -11.54
N SER A 183 9.78 1.81 -11.32
CA SER A 183 9.57 2.85 -12.33
C SER A 183 10.91 3.52 -12.69
N ASN A 184 11.06 3.90 -13.97
CA ASN A 184 12.22 4.66 -14.43
C ASN A 184 12.21 6.12 -13.96
N GLU A 185 11.09 6.59 -13.43
CA GLU A 185 10.90 7.99 -13.01
C GLU A 185 10.94 8.16 -11.49
N THR A 186 11.12 7.07 -10.73
CA THR A 186 11.24 7.16 -9.27
C THR A 186 12.62 7.62 -8.84
N ASP A 187 12.68 8.45 -7.82
CA ASP A 187 13.88 8.77 -7.04
C ASP A 187 13.81 8.21 -5.61
N VAL A 188 12.77 7.39 -5.33
CA VAL A 188 12.48 6.80 -4.02
C VAL A 188 12.95 5.36 -3.98
N THR A 189 13.66 4.99 -2.92
CA THR A 189 14.02 3.62 -2.59
C THR A 189 13.10 3.06 -1.50
N ILE A 190 13.12 1.75 -1.30
CA ILE A 190 12.34 1.12 -0.22
C ILE A 190 12.87 1.53 1.16
N GLU A 191 14.16 1.83 1.27
CA GLU A 191 14.78 2.36 2.48
C GLU A 191 14.31 3.79 2.78
N ASP A 192 14.12 4.62 1.75
CA ASP A 192 13.55 5.96 1.92
C ASP A 192 12.13 5.89 2.48
N ILE A 193 11.32 4.94 2.00
CA ILE A 193 9.98 4.72 2.54
C ILE A 193 10.03 4.34 4.01
N ALA A 194 10.92 3.41 4.39
CA ALA A 194 11.10 3.03 5.79
C ALA A 194 11.59 4.18 6.68
N ASN A 195 12.32 5.14 6.13
CA ASN A 195 12.82 6.31 6.85
C ASN A 195 11.78 7.44 7.02
N TYR A 196 10.86 7.57 6.05
CA TYR A 196 9.90 8.68 6.05
C TYR A 196 8.51 8.28 6.53
N CYS A 197 8.10 7.03 6.36
CA CYS A 197 6.79 6.56 6.81
C CYS A 197 6.89 5.87 8.16
N ASP A 198 5.96 6.17 9.06
CA ASP A 198 5.84 5.47 10.36
C ASP A 198 5.26 4.07 10.16
N ILE A 199 4.35 3.96 9.21
CA ILE A 199 3.68 2.72 8.85
C ILE A 199 3.59 2.65 7.32
N PHE A 200 3.83 1.49 6.75
CA PHE A 200 3.51 1.23 5.34
C PHE A 200 3.20 -0.24 5.13
N TYR A 201 2.57 -0.58 4.01
CA TYR A 201 2.53 -1.97 3.66
C TYR A 201 3.09 -2.25 2.25
N ILE A 202 3.63 -3.43 2.08
CA ILE A 202 4.17 -3.96 0.84
C ILE A 202 3.11 -4.86 0.23
N GLY A 203 2.53 -4.44 -0.89
CA GLY A 203 1.51 -5.21 -1.59
C GLY A 203 2.06 -6.46 -2.25
N GLY A 204 1.50 -7.61 -1.92
CA GLY A 204 1.81 -8.89 -2.58
C GLY A 204 0.75 -9.32 -3.59
N THR A 205 -0.52 -9.03 -3.30
CA THR A 205 -1.68 -9.47 -4.11
C THR A 205 -1.54 -9.13 -5.59
N LYS A 206 -1.03 -7.95 -5.92
CA LYS A 206 -0.84 -7.49 -7.31
C LYS A 206 0.53 -7.84 -7.88
N ILE A 207 1.46 -8.33 -7.04
CA ILE A 207 2.86 -8.55 -7.41
C ILE A 207 3.27 -10.00 -7.13
N GLY A 208 2.55 -10.94 -7.74
CA GLY A 208 2.90 -12.34 -7.81
C GLY A 208 2.51 -13.20 -6.61
N ALA A 209 1.79 -12.68 -5.61
CA ALA A 209 1.14 -13.48 -4.57
C ALA A 209 -0.29 -13.90 -5.00
N LEU A 210 -0.85 -14.94 -4.39
CA LEU A 210 -2.29 -15.25 -4.47
C LEU A 210 -3.12 -14.21 -3.71
N CYS A 211 -2.59 -13.78 -2.57
CA CYS A 211 -3.16 -12.77 -1.70
C CYS A 211 -2.10 -12.36 -0.68
N GLY A 212 -2.21 -11.17 -0.13
CA GLY A 212 -1.42 -10.78 1.03
C GLY A 212 -0.70 -9.46 0.89
N GLU A 213 -0.58 -8.84 2.07
CA GLU A 213 0.07 -7.56 2.29
C GLU A 213 0.98 -7.71 3.52
N ALA A 214 2.21 -7.19 3.43
CA ALA A 214 3.12 -7.12 4.56
C ALA A 214 3.11 -5.73 5.16
N ILE A 215 2.52 -5.58 6.34
CA ILE A 215 2.50 -4.33 7.09
C ILE A 215 3.83 -4.17 7.80
N VAL A 216 4.41 -2.98 7.73
CA VAL A 216 5.66 -2.61 8.38
C VAL A 216 5.43 -1.43 9.32
N PHE A 217 5.77 -1.60 10.58
CA PHE A 217 5.87 -0.56 11.60
C PHE A 217 7.36 -0.26 11.81
N THR A 218 7.80 0.96 11.50
CA THR A 218 9.24 1.27 11.33
C THR A 218 9.97 1.64 12.62
N ASN A 219 9.29 2.22 13.60
CA ASN A 219 9.90 2.86 14.76
C ASN A 219 9.53 2.20 16.10
N ASN A 220 9.42 0.88 16.16
CA ASN A 220 8.85 0.17 17.31
C ASN A 220 7.45 0.70 17.71
N ASN A 221 6.72 1.22 16.73
CA ASN A 221 5.42 1.86 16.89
C ASN A 221 4.24 0.93 16.64
N GLU A 222 4.46 -0.39 16.62
CA GLU A 222 3.36 -1.35 16.57
C GLU A 222 2.41 -1.11 17.75
N PRO A 223 1.10 -0.92 17.52
CA PRO A 223 0.13 -0.69 18.58
C PRO A 223 0.10 -1.86 19.57
N LYS A 224 -0.10 -1.56 20.86
CA LYS A 224 -0.28 -2.60 21.88
C LYS A 224 -1.43 -3.54 21.49
N HIS A 225 -1.19 -4.84 21.70
CA HIS A 225 -2.20 -5.88 21.40
C HIS A 225 -2.64 -5.93 19.91
N PHE A 226 -1.79 -5.56 18.96
CA PHE A 226 -2.12 -5.55 17.54
C PHE A 226 -2.63 -6.91 17.05
N THR A 227 -2.03 -8.03 17.47
CA THR A 227 -2.54 -9.38 17.15
C THR A 227 -3.99 -9.58 17.62
N THR A 228 -4.35 -9.05 18.80
CA THR A 228 -5.74 -9.11 19.29
C THR A 228 -6.68 -8.29 18.41
N ARG A 229 -6.23 -7.13 17.94
CA ARG A 229 -7.00 -6.30 17.00
C ARG A 229 -7.20 -7.00 15.65
N ILE A 230 -6.13 -7.59 15.10
CA ILE A 230 -6.24 -8.44 13.90
C ILE A 230 -7.30 -9.54 14.11
N LYS A 231 -7.31 -10.18 15.27
CA LYS A 231 -8.28 -11.22 15.62
C LYS A 231 -9.73 -10.69 15.68
N GLN A 232 -9.93 -9.50 16.28
CA GLN A 232 -11.25 -8.85 16.37
C GLN A 232 -11.82 -8.54 14.99
N HIS A 233 -10.99 -8.15 14.03
CA HIS A 233 -11.35 -7.91 12.63
C HIS A 233 -11.53 -9.18 11.80
N GLY A 234 -11.41 -10.37 12.41
CA GLY A 234 -11.49 -11.64 11.69
C GLY A 234 -10.32 -11.89 10.72
N ALA A 235 -9.25 -11.10 10.84
CA ALA A 235 -8.12 -11.08 9.93
C ALA A 235 -6.98 -12.02 10.31
N LEU A 236 -7.05 -12.67 11.49
CA LEU A 236 -6.02 -13.56 11.99
C LEU A 236 -6.24 -14.99 11.51
N LEU A 237 -5.49 -15.42 10.52
CA LEU A 237 -5.60 -16.76 9.93
C LEU A 237 -4.98 -17.83 10.84
N ALA A 238 -5.70 -18.93 11.07
CA ALA A 238 -5.15 -20.09 11.77
C ALA A 238 -3.92 -20.66 11.03
N LYS A 239 -3.96 -20.71 9.69
CA LYS A 239 -2.82 -21.07 8.84
C LYS A 239 -2.14 -19.81 8.30
N GLY A 240 -1.68 -18.89 9.18
CA GLY A 240 -1.05 -17.62 8.81
C GLY A 240 0.17 -17.78 7.90
N ARG A 241 0.86 -18.94 7.96
CA ARG A 241 1.94 -19.29 7.02
C ARG A 241 1.54 -19.15 5.55
N LEU A 242 0.24 -19.13 5.22
CA LEU A 242 -0.24 -18.90 3.85
C LEU A 242 0.33 -17.59 3.28
N VAL A 243 0.33 -16.52 4.05
CA VAL A 243 0.87 -15.24 3.61
C VAL A 243 2.40 -15.21 3.76
N GLY A 244 2.92 -15.70 4.89
CA GLY A 244 4.36 -15.74 5.16
C GLY A 244 5.17 -16.47 4.10
N ILE A 245 4.70 -17.64 3.63
CA ILE A 245 5.37 -18.42 2.56
C ILE A 245 5.47 -17.63 1.26
N GLN A 246 4.43 -16.89 0.89
CA GLN A 246 4.40 -16.08 -0.32
C GLN A 246 5.43 -14.95 -0.25
N PHE A 247 5.43 -14.19 0.85
CA PHE A 247 6.40 -13.12 1.05
C PHE A 247 7.83 -13.63 1.19
N LEU A 248 8.04 -14.79 1.82
CA LEU A 248 9.36 -15.42 1.86
C LEU A 248 9.89 -15.69 0.46
N GLU A 249 9.05 -16.25 -0.43
CA GLU A 249 9.48 -16.50 -1.81
C GLU A 249 9.67 -15.21 -2.60
N LEU A 250 8.77 -14.25 -2.48
CA LEU A 250 8.85 -12.97 -3.18
C LEU A 250 10.11 -12.18 -2.81
N PHE A 251 10.55 -12.25 -1.55
CA PHE A 251 11.78 -11.57 -1.08
C PHE A 251 13.04 -12.46 -1.19
N THR A 252 12.90 -13.68 -1.69
CA THR A 252 14.04 -14.53 -2.02
C THR A 252 14.57 -14.18 -3.42
N ASN A 253 15.89 -13.96 -3.54
CA ASN A 253 16.57 -13.66 -4.80
C ASN A 253 15.92 -12.52 -5.61
N ASN A 254 15.44 -11.48 -4.95
CA ASN A 254 14.84 -10.27 -5.54
C ASN A 254 13.60 -10.50 -6.42
N LEU A 255 12.90 -11.62 -6.27
CA LEU A 255 11.78 -11.99 -7.14
C LEU A 255 10.70 -10.90 -7.19
N TYR A 256 10.38 -10.26 -6.05
CA TYR A 256 9.40 -9.16 -5.96
C TYR A 256 9.73 -8.00 -6.91
N PHE A 257 10.99 -7.59 -6.92
CA PHE A 257 11.47 -6.49 -7.77
C PHE A 257 11.59 -6.91 -9.24
N ASP A 258 11.96 -8.17 -9.52
CA ASP A 258 12.05 -8.68 -10.88
C ASP A 258 10.66 -8.76 -11.55
N ILE A 259 9.64 -9.25 -10.83
CA ILE A 259 8.25 -9.24 -11.30
C ILE A 259 7.81 -7.81 -11.59
N SER A 260 8.08 -6.89 -10.67
CA SER A 260 7.70 -5.49 -10.80
C SER A 260 8.37 -4.81 -11.99
N ARG A 261 9.68 -5.02 -12.18
CA ARG A 261 10.43 -4.50 -13.32
C ARG A 261 9.91 -5.03 -14.65
N HIS A 262 9.59 -6.33 -14.70
CA HIS A 262 8.99 -6.93 -15.90
C HIS A 262 7.65 -6.24 -16.24
N ALA A 263 6.77 -6.05 -15.25
CA ALA A 263 5.48 -5.40 -15.45
C ALA A 263 5.63 -3.94 -15.95
N ILE A 264 6.56 -3.17 -15.39
CA ILE A 264 6.85 -1.80 -15.85
C ILE A 264 7.35 -1.80 -17.30
N ASN A 265 8.24 -2.72 -17.66
CA ASN A 265 8.72 -2.83 -19.04
C ASN A 265 7.58 -3.16 -20.02
N MET A 266 6.64 -4.04 -19.64
CA MET A 266 5.49 -4.39 -20.46
C MET A 266 4.47 -3.24 -20.55
N ALA A 267 4.22 -2.53 -19.45
CA ALA A 267 3.36 -1.35 -19.45
C ALA A 267 3.90 -0.25 -20.38
N ASN A 268 5.21 0.03 -20.32
CA ASN A 268 5.86 0.99 -21.22
C ASN A 268 5.77 0.57 -22.68
N LYS A 269 5.95 -0.72 -22.98
CA LYS A 269 5.80 -1.25 -24.33
C LYS A 269 4.36 -1.10 -24.84
N MET A 270 3.37 -1.38 -24.00
CA MET A 270 1.96 -1.19 -24.31
C MET A 270 1.65 0.29 -24.55
N LYS A 271 2.07 1.18 -23.63
CA LYS A 271 1.92 2.64 -23.75
C LYS A 271 2.46 3.15 -25.09
N GLN A 272 3.68 2.78 -25.46
CA GLN A 272 4.27 3.18 -26.73
C GLN A 272 3.48 2.62 -27.92
N GLY A 273 2.96 1.40 -27.82
CA GLY A 273 2.11 0.80 -28.84
C GLY A 273 0.82 1.59 -29.10
N PHE A 274 0.16 2.07 -28.05
CA PHE A 274 -1.03 2.92 -28.14
C PHE A 274 -0.69 4.31 -28.72
N ILE A 275 0.39 4.94 -28.26
CA ILE A 275 0.85 6.24 -28.77
C ILE A 275 1.14 6.14 -30.28
N ASN A 276 1.86 5.11 -30.71
CA ASN A 276 2.19 4.89 -32.12
C ASN A 276 0.95 4.66 -33.01
N LYS A 277 -0.16 4.24 -32.42
CA LYS A 277 -1.46 4.10 -33.09
C LYS A 277 -2.32 5.37 -33.02
N GLY A 278 -1.80 6.46 -32.45
CA GLY A 278 -2.47 7.76 -32.38
C GLY A 278 -3.46 7.90 -31.22
N TYR A 279 -3.45 7.00 -30.23
CA TYR A 279 -4.29 7.16 -29.04
C TYR A 279 -3.69 8.22 -28.11
N LYS A 280 -4.59 9.03 -27.52
CA LYS A 280 -4.22 10.06 -26.56
C LYS A 280 -4.05 9.45 -25.17
N VAL A 281 -2.91 9.70 -24.54
CA VAL A 281 -2.69 9.43 -23.13
C VAL A 281 -3.50 10.43 -22.31
N TYR A 282 -4.21 9.96 -21.28
CA TYR A 282 -4.97 10.80 -20.35
C TYR A 282 -4.09 11.26 -19.19
N PHE A 283 -3.51 10.31 -18.46
CA PHE A 283 -2.45 10.54 -17.50
C PHE A 283 -1.17 9.88 -17.97
N ASP A 284 -0.06 10.59 -17.88
CA ASP A 284 1.26 10.06 -18.21
C ASP A 284 1.84 9.30 -17.00
N SER A 285 1.24 8.13 -16.72
CA SER A 285 1.66 7.29 -15.60
C SER A 285 2.98 6.58 -15.92
N PRO A 286 3.96 6.65 -15.02
CA PRO A 286 5.22 5.90 -15.12
C PRO A 286 5.14 4.47 -14.55
N THR A 287 3.92 3.99 -14.20
CA THR A 287 3.71 2.71 -13.53
C THR A 287 3.03 1.68 -14.43
N ASN A 288 2.59 0.55 -13.87
CA ASN A 288 1.84 -0.47 -14.59
C ASN A 288 0.41 -0.05 -14.98
N GLN A 289 -0.14 1.01 -14.35
CA GLN A 289 -1.45 1.55 -14.70
C GLN A 289 -1.30 2.56 -15.83
N GLN A 290 -2.00 2.33 -16.96
CA GLN A 290 -1.91 3.17 -18.15
C GLN A 290 -3.29 3.68 -18.52
N PHE A 291 -3.43 4.98 -18.80
CA PHE A 291 -4.70 5.65 -19.01
C PHE A 291 -4.77 6.27 -20.42
N PHE A 292 -5.71 5.79 -21.24
CA PHE A 292 -5.91 6.26 -22.60
C PHE A 292 -7.33 6.78 -22.82
N VAL A 293 -7.46 7.76 -23.72
CA VAL A 293 -8.78 8.23 -24.16
C VAL A 293 -9.22 7.42 -25.36
N LEU A 294 -10.33 6.70 -25.21
CA LEU A 294 -10.99 5.94 -26.28
C LEU A 294 -12.40 6.51 -26.48
N ASN A 295 -12.94 6.35 -27.69
CA ASN A 295 -14.35 6.63 -27.94
C ASN A 295 -15.23 5.44 -27.49
N ASP A 296 -16.51 5.72 -27.20
CA ASP A 296 -17.43 4.75 -26.61
C ASP A 296 -17.63 3.49 -27.47
N ASP A 297 -17.56 3.62 -28.81
CA ASP A 297 -17.72 2.47 -29.70
C ASP A 297 -16.53 1.50 -29.58
N LYS A 298 -15.31 2.02 -29.45
CA LYS A 298 -14.11 1.19 -29.23
C LYS A 298 -14.08 0.56 -27.85
N ILE A 299 -14.64 1.22 -26.83
CA ILE A 299 -14.73 0.65 -25.48
C ILE A 299 -15.67 -0.55 -25.46
N LYS A 300 -16.75 -0.53 -26.27
CA LYS A 300 -17.67 -1.67 -26.37
C LYS A 300 -17.09 -2.89 -27.08
N ASP A 301 -16.05 -2.69 -27.90
CA ASP A 301 -15.38 -3.75 -28.65
C ASP A 301 -14.22 -4.41 -27.85
N LEU A 302 -13.83 -3.84 -26.68
CA LEU A 302 -12.79 -4.33 -25.77
C LEU A 302 -13.39 -5.23 -24.68
#